data_21618800cfc54774077a3039eed1249f
#
_entry.id   21618800cfc54774077a3039eed1249f
#
_cell.length_a   1.000
_cell.length_b   1.000
_cell.length_c   1.000
_cell.angle_alpha   90.00
_cell.angle_beta   90.00
_cell.angle_gamma   90.00
#
_symmetry.space_group_name_H-M   'P 1'
#
loop_
_entity.id
_entity.type
_entity.pdbx_description
1 polymer ?
#
loop_
_entity_poly.entity_id
_entity_poly.type
_entity_poly.pdbx_seq_one_letter_code
_entity_poly.pdbx_strand_id
1 'polypeptide(L)'
;MSKVYVGDIGTEFILDCGVVITGATIMQIRVKKTSGAVATWPATLSGTQSVRYIAVANDIDEPGAWKLQAYVDTPAWRGLGETFVLQVHPAYS
;
A
#
# COMPACT_ATOMS: atom_id res chain seq x y z
N MET A 1 -13.56 7.97 7.68
CA MET A 1 -12.40 7.86 6.79
C MET A 1 -12.71 8.50 5.46
N SER A 2 -11.79 9.27 4.94
CA SER A 2 -11.99 9.94 3.66
C SER A 2 -11.93 8.95 2.50
N LYS A 3 -12.70 9.23 1.45
CA LYS A 3 -12.60 8.46 0.21
C LYS A 3 -11.28 8.79 -0.49
N VAL A 4 -10.77 7.83 -1.26
CA VAL A 4 -9.60 8.02 -2.10
C VAL A 4 -10.07 8.31 -3.51
N TYR A 5 -9.55 9.36 -4.11
CA TYR A 5 -9.91 9.81 -5.46
C TYR A 5 -8.68 9.76 -6.36
N VAL A 6 -8.95 9.61 -7.66
CA VAL A 6 -7.92 9.72 -8.68
C VAL A 6 -7.22 11.09 -8.55
N GLY A 7 -5.89 11.07 -8.55
CA GLY A 7 -5.08 12.27 -8.42
C GLY A 7 -4.73 12.68 -7.01
N ASP A 8 -5.17 11.94 -6.00
CA ASP A 8 -4.85 12.25 -4.60
C ASP A 8 -3.34 12.24 -4.36
N ILE A 9 -2.88 13.19 -3.56
CA ILE A 9 -1.50 13.30 -3.10
C ILE A 9 -1.54 13.46 -1.59
N GLY A 10 -0.62 12.80 -0.88
CA GLY A 10 -0.57 12.89 0.57
C GLY A 10 -1.47 11.90 1.29
N THR A 11 -2.20 11.06 0.57
CA THR A 11 -3.01 10.00 1.17
C THR A 11 -2.09 8.98 1.82
N GLU A 12 -2.34 8.68 3.09
CA GLU A 12 -1.54 7.74 3.86
C GLU A 12 -2.15 6.35 3.83
N PHE A 13 -1.33 5.35 3.52
CA PHE A 13 -1.71 3.94 3.58
C PHE A 13 -0.90 3.26 4.67
N ILE A 14 -1.60 2.59 5.59
CA ILE A 14 -0.96 1.81 6.65
C ILE A 14 -1.52 0.39 6.56
N LEU A 15 -0.64 -0.57 6.31
CA LEU A 15 -1.00 -1.97 6.17
C LEU A 15 -0.40 -2.77 7.31
N ASP A 16 -1.25 -3.50 8.04
CA ASP A 16 -0.81 -4.39 9.13
C ASP A 16 -0.31 -5.70 8.51
N CYS A 17 0.90 -6.09 8.89
CA CYS A 17 1.50 -7.35 8.43
C CYS A 17 1.14 -8.55 9.32
N GLY A 18 0.52 -8.31 10.48
CA GLY A 18 0.12 -9.38 11.40
C GLY A 18 1.26 -10.00 12.20
N VAL A 19 2.49 -9.61 11.94
CA VAL A 19 3.69 -10.08 12.66
C VAL A 19 4.62 -8.91 12.90
N VAL A 20 5.50 -9.04 13.90
CA VAL A 20 6.52 -8.03 14.17
C VAL A 20 7.51 -7.99 13.00
N ILE A 21 7.72 -6.81 12.42
CA ILE A 21 8.58 -6.61 11.25
C ILE A 21 9.73 -5.65 11.54
N THR A 22 10.02 -5.36 12.80
CA THR A 22 11.21 -4.58 13.17
C THR A 22 12.47 -5.27 12.68
N GLY A 23 13.41 -4.51 12.17
CA GLY A 23 14.63 -5.07 11.58
C GLY A 23 14.48 -5.52 10.14
N ALA A 24 13.35 -5.25 9.50
CA ALA A 24 13.15 -5.58 8.09
C ALA A 24 14.15 -4.84 7.21
N THR A 25 14.72 -5.56 6.25
CA THR A 25 15.62 -4.98 5.25
C THR A 25 14.87 -4.45 4.04
N ILE A 26 13.68 -5.00 3.76
CA ILE A 26 12.81 -4.58 2.67
C ILE A 26 11.40 -4.41 3.20
N MET A 27 10.80 -3.26 2.92
CA MET A 27 9.39 -2.97 3.21
C MET A 27 8.80 -2.27 2.00
N GLN A 28 7.78 -2.88 1.40
CA GLN A 28 7.13 -2.38 0.20
C GLN A 28 5.64 -2.62 0.27
N ILE A 29 4.87 -1.81 -0.47
CA ILE A 29 3.47 -2.09 -0.75
C ILE A 29 3.37 -2.44 -2.23
N ARG A 30 2.97 -3.66 -2.53
CA ARG A 30 2.71 -4.10 -3.90
C ARG A 30 1.28 -3.76 -4.26
N VAL A 31 1.11 -3.14 -5.42
CA VAL A 31 -0.17 -2.59 -5.85
C VAL A 31 -0.55 -3.24 -7.17
N LYS A 32 -1.80 -3.72 -7.24
CA LYS A 32 -2.39 -4.15 -8.51
C LYS A 32 -3.60 -3.26 -8.78
N LYS A 33 -3.54 -2.51 -9.86
CA LYS A 33 -4.57 -1.56 -10.25
C LYS A 33 -5.72 -2.25 -10.97
N THR A 34 -6.82 -1.54 -11.16
CA THR A 34 -8.02 -2.06 -11.84
C THR A 34 -7.70 -2.58 -13.23
N SER A 35 -6.83 -1.90 -13.96
CA SER A 35 -6.42 -2.30 -15.32
C SER A 35 -5.53 -3.54 -15.36
N GLY A 36 -5.07 -4.02 -14.20
CA GLY A 36 -4.10 -5.09 -14.09
C GLY A 36 -2.65 -4.63 -14.03
N ALA A 37 -2.40 -3.34 -14.16
CA ALA A 37 -1.06 -2.78 -14.00
C ALA A 37 -0.56 -2.99 -12.58
N VAL A 38 0.72 -3.27 -12.42
CA VAL A 38 1.36 -3.55 -11.13
C VAL A 38 2.36 -2.45 -10.83
N ALA A 39 2.35 -1.96 -9.60
CA ALA A 39 3.32 -0.99 -9.11
C ALA A 39 3.86 -1.45 -7.77
N THR A 40 5.02 -0.92 -7.38
CA THR A 40 5.63 -1.18 -6.08
C THR A 40 5.93 0.15 -5.42
N TRP A 41 5.38 0.35 -4.23
CA TRP A 41 5.62 1.57 -3.46
C TRP A 41 6.60 1.27 -2.34
N PRO A 42 7.70 2.03 -2.20
CA PRO A 42 8.58 1.88 -1.05
C PRO A 42 7.84 2.29 0.21
N ALA A 43 7.92 1.47 1.25
CA ALA A 43 7.21 1.72 2.50
C ALA A 43 8.20 1.86 3.65
N THR A 44 7.72 2.44 4.74
CA THR A 44 8.47 2.57 5.99
C THR A 44 7.73 1.88 7.12
N LEU A 45 8.47 1.59 8.19
CA LEU A 45 7.88 0.95 9.37
C LEU A 45 6.92 1.91 10.07
N SER A 46 5.74 1.41 10.42
CA SER A 46 4.77 2.10 11.26
C SER A 46 4.47 1.23 12.48
N GLY A 47 4.88 1.69 13.66
CA GLY A 47 4.80 0.86 14.85
C GLY A 47 5.77 -0.32 14.77
N THR A 48 5.31 -1.54 15.07
CA THR A 48 6.13 -2.75 15.05
C THR A 48 5.65 -3.79 14.03
N GLN A 49 4.43 -3.65 13.51
CA GLN A 49 3.78 -4.67 12.67
C GLN A 49 3.23 -4.14 11.36
N SER A 50 3.35 -2.84 11.10
CA SER A 50 2.72 -2.23 9.95
C SER A 50 3.72 -1.51 9.07
N VAL A 51 3.39 -1.39 7.79
CA VAL A 51 4.12 -0.57 6.83
C VAL A 51 3.27 0.62 6.43
N ARG A 52 3.93 1.72 6.09
CA ARG A 52 3.28 3.00 5.79
C ARG A 52 3.83 3.58 4.51
N TYR A 53 2.95 4.15 3.71
CA TYR A 53 3.31 4.86 2.49
C TYR A 53 2.40 6.07 2.31
N ILE A 54 2.96 7.18 1.87
CA ILE A 54 2.21 8.39 1.53
C ILE A 54 2.25 8.56 0.02
N ALA A 55 1.07 8.62 -0.60
CA ALA A 55 0.94 8.74 -2.05
C ALA A 55 1.54 10.06 -2.54
N VAL A 56 2.26 9.99 -3.64
CA VAL A 56 2.80 11.15 -4.35
C VAL A 56 2.10 11.30 -5.69
N ALA A 57 2.47 12.34 -6.44
CA ALA A 57 1.85 12.62 -7.74
C ALA A 57 1.92 11.39 -8.67
N ASN A 58 0.83 11.10 -9.34
CA ASN A 58 0.66 10.01 -10.31
C ASN A 58 0.58 8.60 -9.70
N ASP A 59 0.62 8.44 -8.39
CA ASP A 59 0.45 7.13 -7.79
C ASP A 59 -0.97 6.61 -7.95
N ILE A 60 -1.96 7.47 -7.73
CA ILE A 60 -3.38 7.11 -7.80
C ILE A 60 -3.93 7.70 -9.10
N ASP A 61 -3.79 6.95 -10.18
CA ASP A 61 -3.98 7.44 -11.54
C ASP A 61 -5.19 6.86 -12.28
N GLU A 62 -5.90 5.90 -11.67
CA GLU A 62 -7.11 5.36 -12.29
C GLU A 62 -8.15 4.97 -11.24
N PRO A 63 -9.45 5.05 -11.56
CA PRO A 63 -10.50 4.64 -10.62
C PRO A 63 -10.71 3.13 -10.64
N GLY A 64 -11.34 2.61 -9.60
CA GLY A 64 -11.76 1.23 -9.49
C GLY A 64 -11.23 0.54 -8.23
N ALA A 65 -11.35 -0.77 -8.19
CA ALA A 65 -10.88 -1.57 -7.07
C ALA A 65 -9.42 -1.96 -7.28
N TRP A 66 -8.57 -1.52 -6.35
CA TRP A 66 -7.14 -1.84 -6.35
C TRP A 66 -6.86 -2.86 -5.25
N LYS A 67 -5.85 -3.67 -5.45
CA LYS A 67 -5.37 -4.60 -4.42
C LYS A 67 -4.00 -4.15 -3.94
N LEU A 68 -3.87 -4.01 -2.64
CA LEU A 68 -2.61 -3.62 -1.99
C LEU A 68 -2.16 -4.76 -1.09
N GLN A 69 -0.86 -5.03 -1.08
CA GLN A 69 -0.31 -6.09 -0.26
C GLN A 69 1.08 -5.68 0.21
N ALA A 70 1.31 -5.77 1.52
CA ALA A 70 2.62 -5.48 2.08
C ALA A 70 3.58 -6.63 1.76
N TYR A 71 4.78 -6.28 1.32
CA TYR A 71 5.88 -7.23 1.16
C TYR A 71 7.00 -6.83 2.10
N VAL A 72 7.44 -7.77 2.92
CA VAL A 72 8.45 -7.53 3.95
C VAL A 72 9.49 -8.65 3.94
N ASP A 73 10.75 -8.28 4.04
CA ASP A 73 11.86 -9.21 4.19
C ASP A 73 12.58 -8.92 5.51
N THR A 74 12.46 -9.84 6.46
CA THR A 74 13.18 -9.79 7.73
C THR A 74 14.10 -11.00 7.85
N PRO A 75 15.11 -10.96 8.74
CA PRO A 75 15.96 -12.14 8.94
C PRO A 75 15.20 -13.41 9.34
N ALA A 76 14.06 -13.26 10.03
CA ALA A 76 13.26 -14.38 10.51
C ALA A 76 12.07 -14.72 9.61
N TRP A 77 11.67 -13.81 8.72
CA TRP A 77 10.45 -13.98 7.92
C TRP A 77 10.50 -13.14 6.66
N ARG A 78 10.04 -13.73 5.58
CA ARG A 78 9.86 -13.05 4.30
C ARG A 78 8.50 -13.45 3.74
N GLY A 79 7.74 -12.49 3.27
CA GLY A 79 6.48 -12.80 2.65
C GLY A 79 5.58 -11.61 2.42
N LEU A 80 4.37 -11.94 2.01
CA LEU A 80 3.31 -11.00 1.73
C LEU A 80 2.32 -11.01 2.90
N GLY A 81 1.86 -9.83 3.30
CA GLY A 81 0.77 -9.69 4.23
C GLY A 81 -0.58 -9.98 3.57
N GLU A 82 -1.66 -9.72 4.28
CA GLU A 82 -3.00 -9.88 3.72
C GLU A 82 -3.24 -8.87 2.60
N THR A 83 -4.06 -9.27 1.62
CA THR A 83 -4.48 -8.38 0.55
C THR A 83 -5.51 -7.40 1.09
N PHE A 84 -5.26 -6.12 0.86
CA PHE A 84 -6.18 -5.04 1.20
C PHE A 84 -6.81 -4.50 -0.08
N VAL A 85 -8.13 -4.37 -0.11
CA VAL A 85 -8.84 -3.82 -1.27
C VAL A 85 -9.07 -2.33 -1.04
N LEU A 86 -8.55 -1.51 -1.97
CA LEU A 86 -8.74 -0.07 -1.95
C LEU A 86 -9.69 0.32 -3.07
N GLN A 87 -10.76 1.04 -2.72
CA GLN A 87 -11.67 1.60 -3.71
C GLN A 87 -11.22 3.02 -4.04
N VAL A 88 -10.82 3.23 -5.30
CA VAL A 88 -10.45 4.54 -5.82
C VAL A 88 -11.63 5.10 -6.60
N HIS A 89 -12.09 6.29 -6.24
CA HIS A 89 -13.23 6.95 -6.86
C HIS A 89 -12.77 7.89 -7.97
N PRO A 90 -13.52 8.00 -9.07
CA PRO A 90 -13.25 9.04 -10.06
C PRO A 90 -13.54 10.42 -9.45
N ALA A 91 -12.89 11.45 -10.00
CA ALA A 91 -13.10 12.82 -9.54
C ALA A 91 -14.60 13.20 -9.62
N TYR A 92 -15.06 13.97 -8.64
CA TYR A 92 -16.45 14.44 -8.55
C TYR A 92 -17.48 13.31 -8.30
N SER A 93 -17.05 12.21 -7.79
CA SER A 93 -17.90 11.07 -7.49
C SER A 93 -18.35 11.03 -6.02
#